data_1767c15c220e7539c6bd2bd0b08b6fa3
#
_entry.id   1767c15c220e7539c6bd2bd0b08b6fa3
#
_cell.length_a   1.000
_cell.length_b   1.000
_cell.length_c   1.000
_cell.angle_alpha   90.00
_cell.angle_beta   90.00
_cell.angle_gamma   90.00
#
_symmetry.space_group_name_H-M   'P 1'
#
loop_
_entity.id
_entity.type
_entity.pdbx_description
1 polymer ?
#
loop_
_entity_poly.entity_id
_entity_poly.type
_entity_poly.pdbx_seq_one_letter_code
_entity_poly.pdbx_strand_id
1 'polypeptide(L)'
;MKLPYWMSFRVMIAVLSIAGVTGRAQQAGGPQSGTVRAPTAPPAIIWPSPPLPDGPIVLDTGIQHQIRLIVTKGLVQPWSMAFLPDGGILITERGGRLRIVRNGVLDPNPIAGVPQVQARGLTGLMDLALAPRFSENKLIYFTYHKPASDNTAQGGNNTGIITLARGRWDGTALVDVRDLFSAIQGANASRIIFGKDGMLYMTVGIGDPPTAARAQDPNDLAGKVLRLRDDGTVPPDNPFVGRPGYRPEIYTMGHRNALGLAVQPDTGAIWECEDGPNGGDEINIILPGRNYGWPVVSFGRDYAGPRISDNPTKEGMENPLVVWIPSIAIAGMTVYTGDRFPKWKNNVFVGSMRTGEIPGTGHLERIVFNESTEELRRESLLGELRQRIREVRQGPDGYLYLLTDEDDGALLRIEPAH
;
A
#
# COMPACT_ATOMS: atom_id res chain seq x y z
N MET A 1 -19.81 -48.22 -40.50
CA MET A 1 -20.93 -48.02 -41.43
C MET A 1 -21.10 -46.53 -41.73
N LYS A 2 -20.64 -46.15 -42.92
CA LYS A 2 -20.97 -44.96 -43.76
C LYS A 2 -21.09 -43.54 -43.15
N LEU A 3 -20.11 -42.70 -43.50
CA LEU A 3 -20.15 -41.24 -43.81
C LEU A 3 -21.19 -40.89 -44.88
N PRO A 4 -21.36 -39.62 -45.38
CA PRO A 4 -21.12 -38.23 -44.95
C PRO A 4 -22.25 -37.28 -45.40
N TYR A 5 -22.15 -35.96 -45.16
CA TYR A 5 -22.63 -34.96 -46.15
C TYR A 5 -21.95 -33.58 -45.94
N TRP A 6 -21.23 -33.14 -46.98
CA TRP A 6 -20.72 -31.81 -47.24
C TRP A 6 -21.80 -30.96 -47.90
N MET A 7 -21.95 -29.71 -47.53
CA MET A 7 -22.68 -28.73 -48.33
C MET A 7 -21.84 -27.45 -48.50
N SER A 8 -21.33 -27.26 -49.71
CA SER A 8 -20.64 -26.07 -50.19
C SER A 8 -21.65 -24.99 -50.60
N PHE A 9 -21.49 -23.77 -50.07
CA PHE A 9 -22.18 -22.59 -50.60
C PHE A 9 -21.21 -21.81 -51.49
N ARG A 10 -21.53 -21.71 -52.81
CA ARG A 10 -20.87 -20.79 -53.77
C ARG A 10 -21.59 -19.46 -53.70
N VAL A 11 -20.85 -18.37 -53.51
CA VAL A 11 -21.31 -16.98 -53.67
C VAL A 11 -20.91 -16.51 -55.07
N MET A 12 -21.90 -16.10 -55.84
CA MET A 12 -21.81 -15.58 -57.22
C MET A 12 -21.47 -14.09 -57.18
N ILE A 13 -20.36 -13.68 -57.82
CA ILE A 13 -19.97 -12.28 -57.98
C ILE A 13 -20.57 -11.79 -59.30
N ALA A 14 -21.43 -10.77 -59.24
CA ALA A 14 -21.94 -10.04 -60.42
C ALA A 14 -21.04 -8.80 -60.63
N VAL A 15 -20.44 -8.73 -61.83
CA VAL A 15 -19.66 -7.56 -62.30
C VAL A 15 -20.60 -6.66 -63.07
N LEU A 16 -20.81 -5.43 -62.62
CA LEU A 16 -21.45 -4.37 -63.38
C LEU A 16 -20.39 -3.35 -63.83
N SER A 17 -20.22 -3.25 -65.15
CA SER A 17 -19.42 -2.21 -65.80
C SER A 17 -20.31 -0.98 -66.04
N ILE A 18 -19.90 0.20 -65.57
CA ILE A 18 -20.47 1.49 -65.96
C ILE A 18 -19.35 2.42 -66.45
N ALA A 19 -19.62 2.99 -67.61
CA ALA A 19 -18.77 3.84 -68.41
C ALA A 19 -18.47 5.21 -67.78
N GLY A 20 -17.34 5.78 -68.16
CA GLY A 20 -16.78 6.98 -67.62
C GLY A 20 -17.54 8.29 -67.92
N VAL A 21 -17.39 9.21 -66.95
CA VAL A 21 -17.60 10.65 -67.17
C VAL A 21 -16.39 11.36 -66.56
N THR A 22 -15.66 12.11 -67.40
CA THR A 22 -14.52 12.95 -66.99
C THR A 22 -15.06 14.22 -66.33
N GLY A 23 -14.87 14.36 -65.05
CA GLY A 23 -15.09 15.58 -64.28
C GLY A 23 -13.83 16.02 -63.56
N ARG A 24 -13.44 17.28 -63.71
CA ARG A 24 -12.27 17.93 -63.09
C ARG A 24 -12.34 17.75 -61.55
N ALA A 25 -11.26 17.22 -60.99
CA ALA A 25 -11.04 17.12 -59.54
C ALA A 25 -10.79 18.50 -58.95
N GLN A 26 -11.70 18.99 -58.13
CA GLN A 26 -11.47 19.97 -57.07
C GLN A 26 -10.83 19.23 -55.88
N GLN A 27 -9.64 19.67 -55.46
CA GLN A 27 -9.01 19.15 -54.25
C GLN A 27 -9.93 19.46 -53.03
N ALA A 28 -10.61 18.48 -52.53
CA ALA A 28 -11.25 18.54 -51.23
C ALA A 28 -10.17 18.24 -50.18
N GLY A 29 -9.99 19.14 -49.23
CA GLY A 29 -9.11 18.96 -48.07
C GLY A 29 -9.46 17.66 -47.33
N GLY A 30 -8.45 16.85 -47.05
CA GLY A 30 -8.60 15.63 -46.23
C GLY A 30 -9.18 15.93 -44.88
N PRO A 31 -9.85 14.97 -44.23
CA PRO A 31 -10.37 15.17 -42.90
C PRO A 31 -9.20 15.43 -41.94
N GLN A 32 -9.23 16.60 -41.31
CA GLN A 32 -8.36 16.87 -40.17
C GLN A 32 -8.63 15.79 -39.11
N SER A 33 -7.60 15.02 -38.75
CA SER A 33 -7.63 14.12 -37.62
C SER A 33 -7.90 14.95 -36.37
N GLY A 34 -9.16 15.12 -36.00
CA GLY A 34 -9.53 15.64 -34.70
C GLY A 34 -8.94 14.70 -33.67
N THR A 35 -7.93 15.16 -32.95
CA THR A 35 -7.48 14.50 -31.73
C THR A 35 -8.69 14.41 -30.82
N VAL A 36 -9.27 13.24 -30.71
CA VAL A 36 -10.28 12.93 -29.68
C VAL A 36 -9.54 13.11 -28.35
N ARG A 37 -9.80 14.24 -27.69
CA ARG A 37 -9.28 14.49 -26.36
C ARG A 37 -9.83 13.38 -25.46
N ALA A 38 -8.97 12.57 -24.87
CA ALA A 38 -9.39 11.59 -23.90
C ALA A 38 -10.26 12.28 -22.85
N PRO A 39 -11.41 11.70 -22.45
CA PRO A 39 -12.24 12.31 -21.43
C PRO A 39 -11.37 12.49 -20.17
N THR A 40 -11.25 13.75 -19.72
CA THR A 40 -10.66 14.05 -18.42
C THR A 40 -11.50 13.32 -17.38
N ALA A 41 -10.86 12.48 -16.56
CA ALA A 41 -11.55 11.85 -15.46
C ALA A 41 -12.31 12.94 -14.66
N PRO A 42 -13.57 12.72 -14.31
CA PRO A 42 -14.30 13.68 -13.50
C PRO A 42 -13.53 13.92 -12.20
N PRO A 43 -13.53 15.15 -11.66
CA PRO A 43 -12.88 15.42 -10.40
C PRO A 43 -13.41 14.42 -9.36
N ALA A 44 -12.52 13.79 -8.63
CA ALA A 44 -12.91 12.85 -7.58
C ALA A 44 -13.81 13.59 -6.58
N ILE A 45 -15.07 13.19 -6.50
CA ILE A 45 -16.00 13.72 -5.50
C ILE A 45 -15.55 13.10 -4.17
N ILE A 46 -14.77 13.84 -3.40
CA ILE A 46 -14.36 13.45 -2.05
C ILE A 46 -15.55 13.77 -1.14
N TRP A 47 -16.38 12.78 -0.87
CA TRP A 47 -17.34 12.87 0.21
C TRP A 47 -16.59 12.62 1.52
N PRO A 48 -16.68 13.52 2.52
CA PRO A 48 -16.11 13.26 3.83
C PRO A 48 -16.77 12.01 4.42
N SER A 49 -15.98 11.19 5.08
CA SER A 49 -16.51 10.06 5.83
C SER A 49 -17.43 10.56 6.95
N PRO A 50 -18.50 9.83 7.29
CA PRO A 50 -19.37 10.24 8.38
C PRO A 50 -18.57 10.23 9.70
N PRO A 51 -18.87 11.16 10.63
CA PRO A 51 -18.20 11.20 11.92
C PRO A 51 -18.47 9.90 12.69
N LEU A 52 -17.43 9.36 13.32
CA LEU A 52 -17.59 8.22 14.22
C LEU A 52 -18.42 8.61 15.46
N PRO A 53 -19.22 7.72 16.02
CA PRO A 53 -19.94 8.00 17.27
C PRO A 53 -18.98 8.17 18.46
N ASP A 54 -19.48 8.78 19.56
CA ASP A 54 -18.69 9.04 20.77
C ASP A 54 -18.63 7.84 21.73
N GLY A 55 -19.44 6.83 21.51
CA GLY A 55 -19.52 5.62 22.36
C GLY A 55 -19.03 4.36 21.64
N PRO A 56 -18.95 3.26 22.38
CA PRO A 56 -18.65 1.97 21.78
C PRO A 56 -19.69 1.59 20.72
N ILE A 57 -19.20 1.00 19.62
CA ILE A 57 -20.04 0.51 18.53
C ILE A 57 -20.02 -1.02 18.59
N VAL A 58 -21.19 -1.65 18.56
CA VAL A 58 -21.30 -3.12 18.47
C VAL A 58 -21.69 -3.48 17.05
N LEU A 59 -20.93 -4.38 16.45
CA LEU A 59 -21.13 -4.84 15.07
C LEU A 59 -21.14 -6.37 15.03
N ASP A 60 -21.90 -6.92 14.09
CA ASP A 60 -21.92 -8.34 13.81
C ASP A 60 -20.76 -8.72 12.87
N THR A 61 -20.27 -9.95 13.02
CA THR A 61 -19.31 -10.55 12.10
C THR A 61 -19.79 -11.92 11.65
N GLY A 62 -19.30 -12.38 10.50
CA GLY A 62 -19.75 -13.66 9.96
C GLY A 62 -19.34 -14.88 10.77
N ILE A 63 -18.24 -14.81 11.52
CA ILE A 63 -17.69 -15.99 12.21
C ILE A 63 -17.37 -15.77 13.69
N GLN A 64 -16.96 -14.56 14.08
CA GLN A 64 -16.59 -14.25 15.48
C GLN A 64 -17.79 -13.78 16.31
N HIS A 65 -18.98 -13.73 15.74
CA HIS A 65 -20.19 -13.14 16.32
C HIS A 65 -20.04 -11.63 16.45
N GLN A 66 -20.34 -11.07 17.63
CA GLN A 66 -20.29 -9.63 17.84
C GLN A 66 -18.92 -9.17 18.31
N ILE A 67 -18.51 -8.03 17.77
CA ILE A 67 -17.35 -7.27 18.20
C ILE A 67 -17.80 -5.91 18.73
N ARG A 68 -16.99 -5.36 19.61
CA ARG A 68 -17.14 -4.01 20.14
C ARG A 68 -15.96 -3.15 19.72
N LEU A 69 -16.23 -1.97 19.18
CA LEU A 69 -15.21 -0.99 18.83
C LEU A 69 -15.16 0.08 19.91
N ILE A 70 -13.95 0.34 20.41
CA ILE A 70 -13.66 1.49 21.25
C ILE A 70 -12.99 2.54 20.40
N VAL A 71 -13.50 3.77 20.40
CA VAL A 71 -13.09 4.86 19.54
C VAL A 71 -12.31 5.90 20.35
N THR A 72 -11.07 6.22 19.94
CA THR A 72 -10.28 7.35 20.44
C THR A 72 -10.09 8.36 19.31
N LYS A 73 -10.78 9.49 19.40
CA LYS A 73 -10.81 10.56 18.39
C LYS A 73 -9.68 11.57 18.56
N GLY A 74 -9.58 12.52 17.63
CA GLY A 74 -8.72 13.70 17.68
C GLY A 74 -7.39 13.53 16.98
N LEU A 75 -7.22 12.47 16.18
CA LEU A 75 -6.10 12.28 15.28
C LEU A 75 -6.36 12.99 13.95
N VAL A 76 -5.30 13.34 13.23
CA VAL A 76 -5.39 13.96 11.90
C VAL A 76 -4.56 13.16 10.91
N GLN A 77 -5.22 12.49 9.99
CA GLN A 77 -4.58 11.66 8.97
C GLN A 77 -3.52 10.72 9.59
N PRO A 78 -3.88 9.89 10.61
CA PRO A 78 -2.93 8.99 11.23
C PRO A 78 -2.46 7.94 10.22
N TRP A 79 -1.16 7.59 10.30
CA TRP A 79 -0.54 6.71 9.32
C TRP A 79 -0.19 5.33 9.89
N SER A 80 0.50 5.29 11.03
CA SER A 80 0.99 4.06 11.64
C SER A 80 1.01 4.15 13.16
N MET A 81 1.12 3.01 13.83
CA MET A 81 1.15 2.93 15.29
C MET A 81 2.21 1.94 15.78
N ALA A 82 2.71 2.13 17.02
CA ALA A 82 3.53 1.17 17.73
C ALA A 82 3.16 1.12 19.21
N PHE A 83 3.19 -0.08 19.79
CA PHE A 83 2.80 -0.33 21.17
C PHE A 83 4.04 -0.30 22.07
N LEU A 84 4.08 0.65 23.01
CA LEU A 84 5.13 0.73 24.02
C LEU A 84 4.91 -0.32 25.12
N PRO A 85 5.98 -0.82 25.76
CA PRO A 85 5.86 -1.80 26.84
C PRO A 85 5.06 -1.32 28.06
N ASP A 86 4.94 0.00 28.24
CA ASP A 86 4.15 0.63 29.32
C ASP A 86 2.65 0.76 28.98
N GLY A 87 2.23 0.23 27.83
CA GLY A 87 0.84 0.30 27.35
C GLY A 87 0.51 1.57 26.55
N GLY A 88 1.46 2.49 26.38
CA GLY A 88 1.30 3.63 25.50
C GLY A 88 1.26 3.21 24.02
N ILE A 89 0.50 3.91 23.20
CA ILE A 89 0.44 3.69 21.75
C ILE A 89 0.96 4.95 21.06
N LEU A 90 2.12 4.84 20.43
CA LEU A 90 2.65 5.90 19.58
C LEU A 90 1.95 5.86 18.23
N ILE A 91 1.57 7.02 17.70
CA ILE A 91 0.86 7.15 16.42
C ILE A 91 1.52 8.27 15.61
N THR A 92 1.89 7.96 14.37
CA THR A 92 2.34 8.97 13.41
C THR A 92 1.12 9.61 12.72
N GLU A 93 1.14 10.91 12.58
CA GLU A 93 0.23 11.66 11.72
C GLU A 93 0.98 12.16 10.49
N ARG A 94 0.42 11.96 9.32
CA ARG A 94 1.06 12.28 8.03
C ARG A 94 1.66 13.69 7.97
N GLY A 95 1.00 14.67 8.60
CA GLY A 95 1.45 16.04 8.69
C GLY A 95 2.75 16.29 9.46
N GLY A 96 3.36 15.26 10.07
CA GLY A 96 4.65 15.37 10.79
C GLY A 96 4.51 15.39 12.30
N ARG A 97 3.35 15.07 12.88
CA ARG A 97 3.18 14.95 14.33
C ARG A 97 3.31 13.51 14.78
N LEU A 98 4.03 13.27 15.85
CA LEU A 98 4.00 12.01 16.59
C LEU A 98 3.09 12.20 17.81
N ARG A 99 2.13 11.32 17.99
CA ARG A 99 1.12 11.38 19.05
C ARG A 99 1.25 10.17 19.98
N ILE A 100 0.63 10.26 21.13
CA ILE A 100 0.56 9.14 22.07
C ILE A 100 -0.84 9.01 22.65
N VAL A 101 -1.33 7.77 22.71
CA VAL A 101 -2.56 7.38 23.41
C VAL A 101 -2.15 6.57 24.63
N ARG A 102 -2.67 6.95 25.81
CA ARG A 102 -2.46 6.22 27.08
C ARG A 102 -3.82 5.92 27.71
N ASN A 103 -4.02 4.67 28.08
CA ASN A 103 -5.31 4.23 28.68
C ASN A 103 -6.56 4.65 27.87
N GLY A 104 -6.46 4.62 26.52
CA GLY A 104 -7.53 5.01 25.63
C GLY A 104 -7.72 6.52 25.46
N VAL A 105 -6.87 7.35 26.05
CA VAL A 105 -6.92 8.82 25.98
C VAL A 105 -5.76 9.34 25.13
N LEU A 106 -6.10 10.15 24.11
CA LEU A 106 -5.09 10.83 23.29
C LEU A 106 -4.51 12.02 24.06
N ASP A 107 -3.17 12.08 24.20
CA ASP A 107 -2.51 13.28 24.72
C ASP A 107 -2.77 14.46 23.73
N PRO A 108 -3.25 15.63 24.21
CA PRO A 108 -3.50 16.79 23.36
C PRO A 108 -2.22 17.32 22.70
N ASN A 109 -1.06 17.13 23.33
CA ASN A 109 0.20 17.65 22.84
C ASN A 109 0.93 16.61 21.98
N PRO A 110 1.49 17.02 20.83
CA PRO A 110 2.37 16.13 20.07
C PRO A 110 3.70 15.90 20.78
N ILE A 111 4.28 14.73 20.55
CA ILE A 111 5.61 14.36 21.03
C ILE A 111 6.66 15.19 20.28
N ALA A 112 7.60 15.78 21.01
CA ALA A 112 8.70 16.54 20.44
C ALA A 112 9.78 15.63 19.83
N GLY A 113 10.65 16.22 18.97
CA GLY A 113 11.82 15.55 18.40
C GLY A 113 11.63 14.97 17.00
N VAL A 114 10.42 15.03 16.43
CA VAL A 114 10.20 14.67 15.01
C VAL A 114 10.87 15.71 14.12
N PRO A 115 11.66 15.32 13.10
CA PRO A 115 12.27 16.26 12.16
C PRO A 115 11.21 16.93 11.28
N GLN A 116 11.62 18.00 10.58
CA GLN A 116 10.73 18.64 9.63
C GLN A 116 10.30 17.66 8.52
N VAL A 117 9.01 17.60 8.26
CA VAL A 117 8.39 16.66 7.31
C VAL A 117 7.74 17.43 6.17
N GLN A 118 7.89 16.94 4.95
CA GLN A 118 7.13 17.38 3.79
C GLN A 118 5.96 16.45 3.55
N ALA A 119 4.75 16.85 3.91
CA ALA A 119 3.55 16.05 3.71
C ALA A 119 2.87 16.40 2.39
N ARG A 120 2.64 15.39 1.52
CA ARG A 120 1.88 15.53 0.28
C ARG A 120 1.40 14.16 -0.23
N GLY A 121 0.14 14.03 -0.60
CA GLY A 121 -0.42 12.77 -1.12
C GLY A 121 -0.17 11.60 -0.15
N LEU A 122 0.58 10.58 -0.59
CA LEU A 122 0.94 9.43 0.23
C LEU A 122 2.23 9.64 1.08
N THR A 123 2.82 10.82 1.04
CA THR A 123 4.08 11.10 1.77
C THR A 123 3.85 11.98 2.97
N GLY A 124 4.78 11.94 3.92
CA GLY A 124 4.72 12.69 5.17
C GLY A 124 5.56 12.02 6.24
N LEU A 125 5.12 12.06 7.50
CA LEU A 125 5.57 11.16 8.54
C LEU A 125 4.78 9.85 8.37
N MET A 126 5.50 8.76 8.09
CA MET A 126 4.88 7.52 7.65
C MET A 126 4.98 6.42 8.72
N ASP A 127 5.68 5.34 8.45
CA ASP A 127 5.70 4.20 9.35
C ASP A 127 6.64 4.38 10.54
N LEU A 128 6.37 3.66 11.62
CA LEU A 128 7.24 3.56 12.77
C LEU A 128 7.30 2.13 13.30
N ALA A 129 8.48 1.76 13.83
CA ALA A 129 8.71 0.47 14.45
C ALA A 129 9.61 0.62 15.68
N LEU A 130 9.32 -0.13 16.73
CA LEU A 130 10.24 -0.26 17.85
C LEU A 130 11.40 -1.19 17.47
N ALA A 131 12.59 -0.89 17.98
CA ALA A 131 13.72 -1.81 17.84
C ALA A 131 13.40 -3.18 18.44
N PRO A 132 13.91 -4.30 17.90
CA PRO A 132 13.72 -5.63 18.51
C PRO A 132 14.15 -5.71 19.99
N ARG A 133 15.15 -4.91 20.39
CA ARG A 133 15.61 -4.77 21.79
C ARG A 133 15.19 -3.45 22.42
N PHE A 134 13.97 -2.99 22.15
CA PHE A 134 13.47 -1.69 22.62
C PHE A 134 13.52 -1.57 24.15
N SER A 135 13.25 -2.65 24.89
CA SER A 135 13.35 -2.66 26.38
C SER A 135 14.72 -2.23 26.89
N GLU A 136 15.78 -2.50 26.13
CA GLU A 136 17.17 -2.18 26.48
C GLU A 136 17.60 -0.81 25.95
N ASN A 137 17.32 -0.55 24.66
CA ASN A 137 17.91 0.58 23.93
C ASN A 137 16.96 1.76 23.70
N LYS A 138 15.65 1.56 23.88
CA LYS A 138 14.59 2.57 23.66
C LYS A 138 14.57 3.17 22.26
N LEU A 139 15.11 2.46 21.25
CA LEU A 139 15.21 2.96 19.89
C LEU A 139 13.89 2.78 19.14
N ILE A 140 13.48 3.83 18.43
CA ILE A 140 12.34 3.88 17.53
C ILE A 140 12.85 4.23 16.15
N TYR A 141 12.44 3.44 15.16
CA TYR A 141 12.71 3.67 13.74
C TYR A 141 11.45 4.23 13.11
N PHE A 142 11.61 5.16 12.18
CA PHE A 142 10.49 5.71 11.44
C PHE A 142 10.92 6.15 10.04
N THR A 143 9.96 6.17 9.12
CA THR A 143 10.17 6.73 7.79
C THR A 143 9.43 8.05 7.67
N TYR A 144 10.07 8.99 7.00
CA TYR A 144 9.49 10.29 6.74
C TYR A 144 9.93 10.85 5.39
N HIS A 145 9.16 11.77 4.87
CA HIS A 145 9.52 12.50 3.67
C HIS A 145 10.30 13.74 4.03
N LYS A 146 11.63 13.64 3.94
CA LYS A 146 12.56 14.73 4.25
C LYS A 146 12.47 15.79 3.17
N PRO A 147 12.27 17.09 3.51
CA PRO A 147 12.33 18.16 2.53
C PRO A 147 13.65 18.16 1.78
N ALA A 148 13.63 18.35 0.45
CA ALA A 148 14.84 18.54 -0.31
C ALA A 148 15.47 19.89 0.07
N SER A 149 16.81 19.93 0.16
CA SER A 149 17.57 21.15 0.49
C SER A 149 17.46 22.23 -0.59
N ASP A 150 17.13 21.83 -1.81
CA ASP A 150 17.10 22.71 -2.97
C ASP A 150 15.66 23.00 -3.38
N ASN A 151 15.27 24.24 -3.24
CA ASN A 151 14.00 24.78 -3.78
C ASN A 151 13.96 24.79 -5.33
N THR A 152 14.85 24.04 -5.99
CA THR A 152 15.08 24.03 -7.45
C THR A 152 14.15 23.09 -8.21
N ALA A 153 13.13 22.50 -7.59
CA ALA A 153 12.17 21.70 -8.34
C ALA A 153 11.31 22.57 -9.26
N GLN A 154 11.80 22.80 -10.43
CA GLN A 154 10.98 23.19 -11.59
C GLN A 154 9.97 22.07 -11.82
N GLY A 155 8.72 22.28 -11.47
CA GLY A 155 7.64 21.35 -11.76
C GLY A 155 6.91 20.75 -10.57
N GLY A 156 6.69 21.47 -9.49
CA GLY A 156 5.52 21.33 -8.58
C GLY A 156 5.24 20.01 -7.87
N ASN A 157 5.99 18.92 -8.08
CA ASN A 157 5.64 17.59 -7.62
C ASN A 157 6.75 16.94 -6.81
N ASN A 158 6.49 16.73 -5.51
CA ASN A 158 7.19 15.83 -4.61
C ASN A 158 8.73 15.98 -4.60
N THR A 159 9.20 17.07 -4.03
CA THR A 159 10.64 17.41 -3.95
C THR A 159 11.38 16.77 -2.78
N GLY A 160 10.68 16.01 -1.91
CA GLY A 160 11.28 15.38 -0.76
C GLY A 160 11.84 13.99 -1.05
N ILE A 161 12.56 13.44 -0.07
CA ILE A 161 13.23 12.14 -0.14
C ILE A 161 12.71 11.25 0.98
N ILE A 162 12.28 10.03 0.66
CA ILE A 162 11.94 9.04 1.68
C ILE A 162 13.19 8.69 2.46
N THR A 163 13.16 8.97 3.75
CA THR A 163 14.30 8.79 4.66
C THR A 163 13.90 7.90 5.82
N LEU A 164 14.73 6.88 6.10
CA LEU A 164 14.69 6.10 7.32
C LEU A 164 15.49 6.85 8.38
N ALA A 165 14.87 7.12 9.52
CA ALA A 165 15.49 7.72 10.67
C ALA A 165 15.32 6.85 11.93
N ARG A 166 16.13 7.14 12.94
CA ARG A 166 16.06 6.52 14.25
C ARG A 166 16.21 7.57 15.34
N GLY A 167 15.38 7.49 16.36
CA GLY A 167 15.48 8.27 17.57
C GLY A 167 15.45 7.39 18.82
N ARG A 168 15.81 7.92 19.97
CA ARG A 168 15.68 7.27 21.26
C ARG A 168 14.47 7.85 22.00
N TRP A 169 13.60 6.98 22.49
CA TRP A 169 12.47 7.35 23.33
C TRP A 169 12.94 7.58 24.78
N ASP A 170 12.79 8.78 25.32
CA ASP A 170 13.16 9.10 26.70
C ASP A 170 12.02 8.99 27.72
N GLY A 171 10.80 8.63 27.23
CA GLY A 171 9.57 8.57 28.02
C GLY A 171 8.58 9.70 27.68
N THR A 172 9.08 10.79 27.11
CA THR A 172 8.29 12.00 26.79
C THR A 172 8.54 12.54 25.37
N ALA A 173 9.72 12.34 24.82
CA ALA A 173 10.14 12.87 23.54
C ALA A 173 11.02 11.87 22.77
N LEU A 174 11.18 12.11 21.47
CA LEU A 174 12.25 11.52 20.66
C LEU A 174 13.50 12.40 20.80
N VAL A 175 14.58 11.79 21.26
CA VAL A 175 15.89 12.43 21.38
C VAL A 175 16.92 11.70 20.52
N ASP A 176 18.07 12.32 20.28
CA ASP A 176 19.17 11.74 19.49
C ASP A 176 18.71 11.26 18.09
N VAL A 177 17.78 12.01 17.48
CA VAL A 177 17.23 11.66 16.18
C VAL A 177 18.28 11.86 15.09
N ARG A 178 18.45 10.84 14.25
CA ARG A 178 19.37 10.89 13.11
C ARG A 178 18.83 10.09 11.93
N ASP A 179 19.14 10.55 10.74
CA ASP A 179 18.91 9.82 9.51
C ASP A 179 19.90 8.65 9.41
N LEU A 180 19.39 7.50 8.98
CA LEU A 180 20.18 6.29 8.76
C LEU A 180 20.36 6.00 7.28
N PHE A 181 19.30 6.21 6.50
CA PHE A 181 19.29 5.92 5.09
C PHE A 181 18.29 6.84 4.36
N SER A 182 18.70 7.39 3.22
CA SER A 182 17.82 8.13 2.33
C SER A 182 17.68 7.41 1.00
N ALA A 183 16.45 7.11 0.61
CA ALA A 183 16.19 6.36 -0.61
C ALA A 183 16.38 7.21 -1.86
N ILE A 184 15.32 7.78 -2.40
CA ILE A 184 15.39 8.54 -3.65
C ILE A 184 14.29 9.58 -3.72
N GLN A 185 14.55 10.66 -4.44
CA GLN A 185 13.57 11.70 -4.68
C GLN A 185 12.42 11.23 -5.58
N GLY A 186 11.21 11.72 -5.30
CA GLY A 186 10.02 11.44 -6.09
C GLY A 186 9.41 10.05 -5.87
N ALA A 187 9.85 9.32 -4.85
CA ALA A 187 9.20 8.09 -4.40
C ALA A 187 7.98 8.39 -3.53
N ASN A 188 7.05 7.44 -3.46
CA ASN A 188 5.81 7.52 -2.66
C ASN A 188 5.85 6.46 -1.56
N ALA A 189 5.15 6.69 -0.47
CA ALA A 189 4.86 5.72 0.58
C ALA A 189 6.07 4.90 1.06
N SER A 190 6.08 4.54 2.32
CA SER A 190 7.09 3.65 2.90
C SER A 190 6.52 2.94 4.10
N ARG A 191 6.84 1.65 4.23
CA ARG A 191 6.62 0.82 5.41
C ARG A 191 7.91 0.22 5.89
N ILE A 192 8.01 -0.06 7.18
CA ILE A 192 9.17 -0.71 7.78
C ILE A 192 8.75 -1.82 8.74
N ILE A 193 9.51 -2.90 8.74
CA ILE A 193 9.35 -3.99 9.70
C ILE A 193 10.69 -4.65 9.99
N PHE A 194 10.90 -5.13 11.21
CA PHE A 194 12.02 -6.00 11.52
C PHE A 194 11.63 -7.45 11.24
N GLY A 195 12.42 -8.14 10.41
CA GLY A 195 12.29 -9.56 10.17
C GLY A 195 12.81 -10.41 11.35
N LYS A 196 12.52 -11.71 11.35
CA LYS A 196 13.09 -12.66 12.32
C LYS A 196 14.61 -12.80 12.23
N ASP A 197 15.19 -12.41 11.09
CA ASP A 197 16.64 -12.32 10.88
C ASP A 197 17.29 -11.10 11.51
N GLY A 198 16.50 -10.24 12.17
CA GLY A 198 16.96 -9.01 12.80
C GLY A 198 17.22 -7.86 11.82
N MET A 199 17.01 -8.05 10.54
CA MET A 199 17.15 -7.00 9.52
C MET A 199 15.89 -6.15 9.43
N LEU A 200 16.05 -4.91 9.00
CA LEU A 200 14.97 -3.98 8.73
C LEU A 200 14.60 -4.06 7.25
N TYR A 201 13.35 -4.37 6.96
CA TYR A 201 12.77 -4.32 5.62
C TYR A 201 12.03 -2.99 5.46
N MET A 202 12.32 -2.28 4.36
CA MET A 202 11.77 -0.97 4.07
C MET A 202 11.21 -0.94 2.65
N THR A 203 9.94 -0.55 2.50
CA THR A 203 9.36 -0.34 1.18
C THR A 203 9.62 1.08 0.69
N VAL A 204 9.78 1.22 -0.63
CA VAL A 204 9.91 2.51 -1.32
C VAL A 204 8.99 2.47 -2.53
N GLY A 205 7.85 3.13 -2.42
CA GLY A 205 6.83 3.11 -3.45
C GLY A 205 7.15 3.97 -4.67
N ILE A 206 6.43 3.71 -5.75
CA ILE A 206 6.44 4.51 -6.98
C ILE A 206 5.03 4.52 -7.59
N GLY A 207 4.61 5.64 -8.13
CA GLY A 207 3.29 5.79 -8.76
C GLY A 207 3.21 5.20 -10.18
N ASP A 208 2.31 5.79 -10.95
CA ASP A 208 1.93 5.35 -12.28
C ASP A 208 2.87 5.88 -13.38
N PRO A 209 2.69 5.46 -14.65
CA PRO A 209 3.41 6.05 -15.78
C PRO A 209 3.31 7.59 -15.82
N PRO A 210 4.36 8.30 -16.23
CA PRO A 210 5.58 7.76 -16.84
C PRO A 210 6.65 7.31 -15.85
N THR A 211 6.51 7.54 -14.55
CA THR A 211 7.54 7.25 -13.54
C THR A 211 7.62 5.76 -13.15
N ALA A 212 6.57 4.99 -13.40
CA ALA A 212 6.45 3.58 -13.02
C ALA A 212 7.60 2.69 -13.51
N ALA A 213 8.23 3.01 -14.66
CA ALA A 213 9.34 2.24 -15.21
C ALA A 213 10.56 2.15 -14.27
N ARG A 214 10.71 3.10 -13.32
CA ARG A 214 11.73 3.09 -12.28
C ARG A 214 11.67 1.83 -11.41
N ALA A 215 10.49 1.23 -11.23
CA ALA A 215 10.33 -0.01 -10.48
C ALA A 215 11.13 -1.19 -11.07
N GLN A 216 11.40 -1.16 -12.38
CA GLN A 216 12.19 -2.16 -13.08
C GLN A 216 13.68 -1.79 -13.23
N ASP A 217 14.07 -0.55 -12.89
CA ASP A 217 15.48 -0.14 -12.94
C ASP A 217 16.22 -0.64 -11.67
N PRO A 218 17.22 -1.52 -11.80
CA PRO A 218 17.97 -2.02 -10.66
C PRO A 218 18.90 -0.96 -10.01
N ASN A 219 19.16 0.19 -10.69
CA ASN A 219 19.91 1.31 -10.13
C ASN A 219 19.04 2.32 -9.39
N ASP A 220 17.72 2.18 -9.45
CA ASP A 220 16.75 3.04 -8.78
C ASP A 220 16.14 2.34 -7.57
N LEU A 221 15.88 3.07 -6.49
CA LEU A 221 15.30 2.53 -5.27
C LEU A 221 13.77 2.65 -5.20
N ALA A 222 13.14 3.34 -6.14
CA ALA A 222 11.68 3.42 -6.20
C ALA A 222 11.06 2.11 -6.74
N GLY A 223 9.94 1.69 -6.17
CA GLY A 223 9.28 0.42 -6.50
C GLY A 223 10.08 -0.80 -6.00
N LYS A 224 10.62 -0.71 -4.80
CA LYS A 224 11.50 -1.73 -4.21
C LYS A 224 11.10 -2.06 -2.76
N VAL A 225 11.43 -3.27 -2.34
CA VAL A 225 11.64 -3.57 -0.92
C VAL A 225 13.15 -3.62 -0.68
N LEU A 226 13.63 -2.85 0.28
CA LEU A 226 15.02 -2.80 0.71
C LEU A 226 15.21 -3.64 1.96
N ARG A 227 16.41 -4.23 2.15
CA ARG A 227 16.80 -4.91 3.38
C ARG A 227 18.08 -4.29 3.91
N LEU A 228 18.00 -3.78 5.13
CA LEU A 228 19.04 -2.99 5.77
C LEU A 228 19.32 -3.54 7.19
N ARG A 229 20.51 -3.26 7.71
CA ARG A 229 20.78 -3.42 9.14
C ARG A 229 20.11 -2.30 9.95
N ASP A 230 20.07 -2.46 11.25
CA ASP A 230 19.52 -1.49 12.21
C ASP A 230 20.28 -0.16 12.26
N ASP A 231 21.47 -0.09 11.69
CA ASP A 231 22.26 1.14 11.51
C ASP A 231 22.10 1.80 10.13
N GLY A 232 21.28 1.20 9.25
CA GLY A 232 21.03 1.67 7.88
C GLY A 232 22.04 1.13 6.85
N THR A 233 23.03 0.33 7.25
CA THR A 233 24.00 -0.26 6.33
C THR A 233 23.45 -1.50 5.61
N VAL A 234 24.06 -1.86 4.49
CA VAL A 234 23.66 -3.00 3.68
C VAL A 234 24.19 -4.31 4.28
N PRO A 235 23.34 -5.33 4.50
CA PRO A 235 23.80 -6.67 4.86
C PRO A 235 24.59 -7.32 3.71
N PRO A 236 25.71 -8.03 4.01
CA PRO A 236 26.59 -8.62 2.97
C PRO A 236 25.91 -9.77 2.21
N ASP A 237 24.87 -10.32 2.74
CA ASP A 237 24.06 -11.43 2.20
C ASP A 237 22.82 -10.97 1.43
N ASN A 238 22.69 -9.67 1.14
CA ASN A 238 21.62 -9.18 0.26
C ASN A 238 21.80 -9.72 -1.17
N PRO A 239 20.70 -10.01 -1.88
CA PRO A 239 20.73 -10.79 -3.14
C PRO A 239 21.49 -10.10 -4.28
N PHE A 240 21.70 -8.79 -4.22
CA PHE A 240 22.35 -8.02 -5.29
C PHE A 240 23.71 -7.43 -4.88
N VAL A 241 24.23 -7.77 -3.70
CA VAL A 241 25.59 -7.35 -3.30
C VAL A 241 26.63 -7.89 -4.28
N GLY A 242 27.51 -7.00 -4.74
CA GLY A 242 28.56 -7.31 -5.72
C GLY A 242 28.07 -7.52 -7.16
N ARG A 243 26.78 -7.38 -7.44
CA ARG A 243 26.23 -7.47 -8.78
C ARG A 243 26.33 -6.12 -9.51
N PRO A 244 27.12 -6.01 -10.60
CA PRO A 244 27.24 -4.77 -11.34
C PRO A 244 25.89 -4.28 -11.88
N GLY A 245 25.62 -2.97 -11.78
CA GLY A 245 24.38 -2.37 -12.25
C GLY A 245 23.17 -2.54 -11.31
N TYR A 246 23.37 -3.08 -10.11
CA TYR A 246 22.33 -3.20 -9.09
C TYR A 246 22.70 -2.45 -7.82
N ARG A 247 21.71 -1.81 -7.22
CA ARG A 247 21.84 -1.24 -5.88
C ARG A 247 21.84 -2.37 -4.85
N PRO A 248 22.86 -2.43 -3.95
CA PRO A 248 22.99 -3.54 -3.01
C PRO A 248 21.95 -3.52 -1.87
N GLU A 249 21.27 -2.42 -1.66
CA GLU A 249 20.17 -2.28 -0.68
C GLU A 249 18.92 -3.06 -1.09
N ILE A 250 18.75 -3.30 -2.39
CA ILE A 250 17.55 -3.93 -2.95
C ILE A 250 17.45 -5.38 -2.48
N TYR A 251 16.28 -5.73 -1.94
CA TYR A 251 15.90 -7.10 -1.63
C TYR A 251 14.98 -7.68 -2.71
N THR A 252 13.97 -6.89 -3.14
CA THR A 252 13.07 -7.20 -4.26
C THR A 252 12.76 -5.96 -5.07
N MET A 253 12.26 -6.15 -6.30
CA MET A 253 11.95 -5.08 -7.24
C MET A 253 10.61 -5.29 -7.93
N GLY A 254 10.13 -4.28 -8.65
CA GLY A 254 8.90 -4.39 -9.43
C GLY A 254 7.63 -4.21 -8.61
N HIS A 255 7.67 -3.41 -7.52
CA HIS A 255 6.53 -3.02 -6.70
C HIS A 255 5.97 -1.66 -7.12
N ARG A 256 4.68 -1.42 -6.82
CA ARG A 256 4.08 -0.09 -7.00
C ARG A 256 4.09 0.69 -5.67
N ASN A 257 3.07 0.59 -4.87
CA ASN A 257 2.97 1.26 -3.57
C ASN A 257 2.71 0.23 -2.48
N ALA A 258 3.78 -0.33 -1.96
CA ALA A 258 3.75 -1.26 -0.85
C ALA A 258 3.37 -0.53 0.44
N LEU A 259 2.15 -0.71 0.90
CA LEU A 259 1.51 0.03 1.99
C LEU A 259 1.25 -0.80 3.25
N GLY A 260 1.65 -2.06 3.27
CA GLY A 260 1.59 -2.91 4.45
C GLY A 260 2.69 -3.97 4.44
N LEU A 261 3.25 -4.25 5.62
CA LEU A 261 4.21 -5.32 5.86
C LEU A 261 3.80 -6.13 7.09
N ALA A 262 3.92 -7.44 7.02
CA ALA A 262 3.74 -8.32 8.16
C ALA A 262 4.78 -9.45 8.15
N VAL A 263 5.18 -9.91 9.32
CA VAL A 263 5.97 -11.14 9.48
C VAL A 263 5.00 -12.30 9.70
N GLN A 264 5.03 -13.29 8.83
CA GLN A 264 4.26 -14.50 9.03
C GLN A 264 4.83 -15.25 10.27
N PRO A 265 4.00 -15.53 11.29
CA PRO A 265 4.49 -15.95 12.60
C PRO A 265 5.23 -17.30 12.58
N ASP A 266 4.77 -18.25 11.78
CA ASP A 266 5.31 -19.61 11.77
C ASP A 266 6.62 -19.70 10.95
N THR A 267 6.63 -19.11 9.76
CA THR A 267 7.75 -19.20 8.82
C THR A 267 8.78 -18.09 8.97
N GLY A 268 8.37 -16.91 9.45
CA GLY A 268 9.18 -15.69 9.45
C GLY A 268 9.25 -14.99 8.09
N ALA A 269 8.52 -15.47 7.09
CA ALA A 269 8.44 -14.83 5.79
C ALA A 269 7.85 -13.41 5.91
N ILE A 270 8.40 -12.49 5.14
CA ILE A 270 7.83 -11.14 5.02
C ILE A 270 6.71 -11.20 4.00
N TRP A 271 5.53 -10.79 4.43
CA TRP A 271 4.38 -10.56 3.57
C TRP A 271 4.21 -9.07 3.36
N GLU A 272 3.80 -8.72 2.18
CA GLU A 272 3.63 -7.34 1.75
C GLU A 272 2.26 -7.19 1.10
N CYS A 273 1.59 -6.05 1.32
CA CYS A 273 0.44 -5.65 0.51
C CYS A 273 0.71 -4.34 -0.20
N GLU A 274 0.35 -4.29 -1.49
CA GLU A 274 0.55 -3.10 -2.31
C GLU A 274 -0.72 -2.63 -3.03
N ASP A 275 -0.81 -1.30 -3.15
CA ASP A 275 -1.90 -0.59 -3.79
C ASP A 275 -1.65 -0.54 -5.31
N GLY A 276 -2.52 -1.20 -6.06
CA GLY A 276 -2.60 -1.10 -7.52
C GLY A 276 -3.21 0.24 -7.95
N PRO A 277 -3.30 0.51 -9.26
CA PRO A 277 -4.04 1.70 -9.72
C PRO A 277 -5.56 1.45 -9.65
N ASN A 278 -6.24 1.36 -10.77
CA ASN A 278 -7.66 1.04 -10.80
C ASN A 278 -7.86 -0.47 -10.94
N GLY A 279 -7.79 -1.20 -9.83
CA GLY A 279 -7.65 -2.66 -9.73
C GLY A 279 -6.20 -3.11 -9.59
N GLY A 280 -5.99 -4.35 -9.16
CA GLY A 280 -4.68 -4.94 -9.01
C GLY A 280 -3.98 -4.58 -7.70
N ASP A 281 -4.71 -4.31 -6.62
CA ASP A 281 -4.16 -4.39 -5.27
C ASP A 281 -3.77 -5.83 -5.00
N GLU A 282 -2.68 -6.05 -4.26
CA GLU A 282 -2.07 -7.37 -4.15
C GLU A 282 -1.59 -7.67 -2.72
N ILE A 283 -1.51 -8.96 -2.41
CA ILE A 283 -0.66 -9.47 -1.32
C ILE A 283 0.41 -10.34 -1.94
N ASN A 284 1.64 -10.11 -1.50
CA ASN A 284 2.85 -10.80 -1.97
C ASN A 284 3.62 -11.43 -0.81
N ILE A 285 4.27 -12.58 -1.05
CA ILE A 285 5.30 -13.15 -0.17
C ILE A 285 6.65 -12.68 -0.73
N ILE A 286 7.42 -11.95 0.06
CA ILE A 286 8.66 -11.31 -0.37
C ILE A 286 9.81 -12.30 -0.34
N LEU A 287 10.35 -12.64 -1.52
CA LEU A 287 11.46 -13.59 -1.71
C LEU A 287 12.70 -12.87 -2.24
N PRO A 288 13.91 -13.20 -1.74
CA PRO A 288 15.13 -12.48 -2.10
C PRO A 288 15.42 -12.52 -3.60
N GLY A 289 15.76 -11.37 -4.17
CA GLY A 289 16.18 -11.23 -5.57
C GLY A 289 15.05 -11.31 -6.60
N ARG A 290 13.78 -11.37 -6.17
CA ARG A 290 12.62 -11.53 -7.05
C ARG A 290 12.09 -10.20 -7.59
N ASN A 291 11.40 -10.30 -8.73
CA ASN A 291 10.74 -9.20 -9.42
C ASN A 291 9.22 -9.41 -9.43
N TYR A 292 8.46 -8.48 -8.87
CA TYR A 292 6.99 -8.54 -8.73
C TYR A 292 6.25 -7.88 -9.88
N GLY A 293 6.99 -7.40 -10.87
CA GLY A 293 6.50 -7.17 -12.23
C GLY A 293 5.98 -5.78 -12.55
N TRP A 294 5.60 -4.94 -11.58
CA TRP A 294 5.12 -3.59 -11.88
C TRP A 294 6.16 -2.76 -12.67
N PRO A 295 5.76 -2.03 -13.73
CA PRO A 295 4.48 -1.99 -14.44
C PRO A 295 4.42 -2.93 -15.65
N VAL A 296 5.37 -3.85 -15.83
CA VAL A 296 5.46 -4.78 -16.99
C VAL A 296 4.30 -5.77 -16.98
N VAL A 297 3.87 -6.20 -15.81
CA VAL A 297 2.64 -6.95 -15.56
C VAL A 297 1.78 -6.18 -14.55
N SER A 298 0.46 -6.25 -14.70
CA SER A 298 -0.49 -5.66 -13.76
C SER A 298 -1.88 -6.19 -14.05
N PHE A 299 -2.65 -6.43 -13.00
CA PHE A 299 -4.09 -6.75 -13.08
C PHE A 299 -4.95 -5.49 -13.22
N GLY A 300 -4.36 -4.30 -13.03
CA GLY A 300 -5.05 -3.02 -12.97
C GLY A 300 -5.12 -2.26 -14.29
N ARG A 301 -5.79 -1.12 -14.19
CA ARG A 301 -5.93 -0.13 -15.27
C ARG A 301 -5.41 1.22 -14.79
N ASP A 302 -4.95 2.03 -15.73
CA ASP A 302 -4.73 3.45 -15.48
C ASP A 302 -6.05 4.12 -15.04
N TYR A 303 -5.98 5.15 -14.23
CA TYR A 303 -7.17 5.93 -13.83
C TYR A 303 -7.90 6.57 -15.00
N ALA A 304 -7.21 6.77 -16.14
CA ALA A 304 -7.81 7.21 -17.40
C ALA A 304 -8.50 6.08 -18.19
N GLY A 305 -8.43 4.82 -17.72
CA GLY A 305 -9.16 3.68 -18.25
C GLY A 305 -8.37 2.59 -18.98
N PRO A 306 -7.28 2.87 -19.72
CA PRO A 306 -6.50 1.81 -20.40
C PRO A 306 -5.89 0.80 -19.41
N ARG A 307 -5.65 -0.43 -19.86
CA ARG A 307 -4.87 -1.40 -19.08
C ARG A 307 -3.42 -0.90 -18.92
N ILE A 308 -2.83 -1.16 -17.77
CA ILE A 308 -1.39 -0.90 -17.55
C ILE A 308 -0.56 -1.88 -18.36
N SER A 309 -0.97 -3.14 -18.41
CA SER A 309 -0.33 -4.21 -19.17
C SER A 309 -1.39 -5.08 -19.84
N ASP A 310 -1.07 -5.62 -21.02
CA ASP A 310 -1.93 -6.60 -21.70
C ASP A 310 -1.93 -7.96 -20.99
N ASN A 311 -0.84 -8.28 -20.29
CA ASN A 311 -0.66 -9.53 -19.57
C ASN A 311 -0.54 -9.27 -18.05
N PRO A 312 -1.37 -9.93 -17.23
CA PRO A 312 -1.28 -9.80 -15.78
C PRO A 312 -0.11 -10.59 -15.18
N THR A 313 0.45 -11.54 -15.91
CA THR A 313 1.55 -12.42 -15.48
C THR A 313 2.62 -12.55 -16.54
N LYS A 314 3.87 -12.84 -16.14
CA LYS A 314 4.99 -13.07 -17.06
C LYS A 314 6.01 -14.01 -16.42
N GLU A 315 6.58 -14.90 -17.22
CA GLU A 315 7.68 -15.76 -16.78
C GLU A 315 8.86 -14.95 -16.23
N GLY A 316 9.40 -15.37 -15.08
CA GLY A 316 10.48 -14.66 -14.38
C GLY A 316 10.00 -13.50 -13.49
N MET A 317 8.70 -13.28 -13.37
CA MET A 317 8.07 -12.37 -12.42
C MET A 317 7.18 -13.13 -11.45
N GLU A 318 7.19 -12.73 -10.18
CA GLU A 318 6.37 -13.37 -9.15
C GLU A 318 4.90 -13.00 -9.32
N ASN A 319 4.04 -14.00 -9.14
CA ASN A 319 2.60 -13.78 -9.10
C ASN A 319 2.17 -13.42 -7.67
N PRO A 320 1.21 -12.51 -7.52
CA PRO A 320 0.63 -12.22 -6.22
C PRO A 320 -0.11 -13.43 -5.64
N LEU A 321 -0.12 -13.50 -4.31
CA LEU A 321 -0.90 -14.48 -3.56
C LEU A 321 -2.40 -14.17 -3.59
N VAL A 322 -2.74 -12.88 -3.55
CA VAL A 322 -4.10 -12.36 -3.56
C VAL A 322 -4.17 -11.13 -4.45
N VAL A 323 -5.26 -10.96 -5.19
CA VAL A 323 -5.52 -9.81 -6.05
C VAL A 323 -6.94 -9.27 -5.80
N TRP A 324 -7.11 -7.94 -5.84
CA TRP A 324 -8.40 -7.27 -5.82
C TRP A 324 -8.69 -6.55 -7.14
N ILE A 325 -9.84 -6.89 -7.73
CA ILE A 325 -10.42 -6.22 -8.90
C ILE A 325 -11.93 -6.09 -8.65
N PRO A 326 -12.44 -4.89 -8.39
CA PRO A 326 -11.76 -3.61 -8.33
C PRO A 326 -10.78 -3.50 -7.14
N SER A 327 -9.90 -2.49 -7.20
CA SER A 327 -9.00 -2.10 -6.10
C SER A 327 -9.78 -1.76 -4.83
N ILE A 328 -9.22 -2.08 -3.68
CA ILE A 328 -9.75 -1.69 -2.36
C ILE A 328 -8.95 -0.55 -1.74
N ALA A 329 -7.93 -0.04 -2.44
CA ALA A 329 -6.94 0.91 -1.94
C ALA A 329 -6.32 0.40 -0.63
N ILE A 330 -5.69 -0.78 -0.73
CA ILE A 330 -5.20 -1.58 0.39
C ILE A 330 -4.12 -0.83 1.18
N ALA A 331 -4.17 -0.93 2.52
CA ALA A 331 -3.15 -0.34 3.38
C ALA A 331 -3.11 -1.01 4.75
N GLY A 332 -1.91 -1.12 5.31
CA GLY A 332 -1.68 -1.81 6.57
C GLY A 332 -1.97 -3.31 6.47
N MET A 333 -1.22 -4.12 7.18
CA MET A 333 -1.42 -5.57 7.21
C MET A 333 -0.95 -6.17 8.52
N THR A 334 -1.69 -7.17 9.02
CA THR A 334 -1.26 -7.99 10.15
C THR A 334 -1.74 -9.42 10.02
N VAL A 335 -0.99 -10.36 10.58
CA VAL A 335 -1.44 -11.73 10.82
C VAL A 335 -1.88 -11.83 12.26
N TYR A 336 -3.12 -12.22 12.49
CA TYR A 336 -3.66 -12.30 13.85
C TYR A 336 -3.20 -13.59 14.54
N THR A 337 -2.52 -13.45 15.68
CA THR A 337 -1.99 -14.57 16.48
C THR A 337 -2.58 -14.64 17.89
N GLY A 338 -3.40 -13.65 18.25
CA GLY A 338 -3.99 -13.53 19.57
C GLY A 338 -5.06 -14.58 19.87
N ASP A 339 -5.42 -14.68 21.15
CA ASP A 339 -6.43 -15.62 21.63
C ASP A 339 -7.77 -14.95 21.95
N ARG A 340 -7.88 -13.60 21.82
CA ARG A 340 -9.13 -12.85 22.04
C ARG A 340 -10.21 -13.19 21.03
N PHE A 341 -9.80 -13.53 19.80
CA PHE A 341 -10.67 -13.92 18.69
C PHE A 341 -10.24 -15.30 18.16
N PRO A 342 -10.58 -16.40 18.82
CA PRO A 342 -10.07 -17.73 18.47
C PRO A 342 -10.35 -18.14 17.02
N LYS A 343 -11.49 -17.69 16.45
CA LYS A 343 -11.88 -18.00 15.07
C LYS A 343 -11.16 -17.14 14.04
N TRP A 344 -10.41 -16.13 14.47
CA TRP A 344 -9.59 -15.28 13.63
C TRP A 344 -8.10 -15.64 13.67
N LYS A 345 -7.71 -16.60 14.50
CA LYS A 345 -6.32 -17.02 14.65
C LYS A 345 -5.73 -17.45 13.31
N ASN A 346 -4.54 -16.96 12.99
CA ASN A 346 -3.81 -17.14 11.73
C ASN A 346 -4.48 -16.54 10.49
N ASN A 347 -5.53 -15.72 10.67
CA ASN A 347 -6.08 -14.96 9.54
C ASN A 347 -5.25 -13.68 9.31
N VAL A 348 -5.23 -13.25 8.06
CA VAL A 348 -4.62 -12.00 7.63
C VAL A 348 -5.68 -10.90 7.62
N PHE A 349 -5.32 -9.73 8.12
CA PHE A 349 -6.15 -8.54 8.09
C PHE A 349 -5.43 -7.45 7.33
N VAL A 350 -6.16 -6.76 6.44
CA VAL A 350 -5.68 -5.60 5.71
C VAL A 350 -6.72 -4.47 5.78
N GLY A 351 -6.25 -3.25 5.84
CA GLY A 351 -7.10 -2.08 5.73
C GLY A 351 -7.49 -1.82 4.27
N SER A 352 -8.72 -1.36 4.06
CA SER A 352 -9.23 -0.84 2.80
C SER A 352 -9.61 0.62 2.98
N MET A 353 -9.15 1.49 2.10
CA MET A 353 -9.52 2.90 2.17
C MET A 353 -10.72 3.23 1.30
N ARG A 354 -10.96 2.48 0.23
CA ARG A 354 -12.14 2.58 -0.65
C ARG A 354 -12.13 1.46 -1.68
N THR A 355 -13.28 1.05 -2.16
CA THR A 355 -13.42 0.03 -3.20
C THR A 355 -13.79 0.68 -4.52
N GLY A 356 -13.04 0.40 -5.58
CA GLY A 356 -13.35 0.83 -6.95
C GLY A 356 -13.48 2.35 -7.12
N GLU A 357 -12.67 3.13 -6.39
CA GLU A 357 -12.70 4.59 -6.38
C GLU A 357 -13.98 5.21 -5.80
N ILE A 358 -14.85 4.41 -5.15
CA ILE A 358 -16.11 4.88 -4.57
C ILE A 358 -15.87 5.36 -3.13
N PRO A 359 -16.11 6.65 -2.81
CA PRO A 359 -15.95 7.17 -1.45
C PRO A 359 -16.88 6.49 -0.43
N GLY A 360 -16.41 6.35 0.81
CA GLY A 360 -17.21 5.77 1.90
C GLY A 360 -17.45 4.27 1.77
N THR A 361 -16.59 3.54 1.09
CA THR A 361 -16.60 2.08 0.96
C THR A 361 -15.39 1.42 1.63
N GLY A 362 -14.62 2.19 2.40
CA GLY A 362 -13.50 1.66 3.16
C GLY A 362 -13.98 0.68 4.24
N HIS A 363 -13.17 -0.34 4.52
CA HIS A 363 -13.50 -1.44 5.42
C HIS A 363 -12.23 -2.12 5.95
N LEU A 364 -12.37 -3.06 6.84
CA LEU A 364 -11.33 -4.00 7.23
C LEU A 364 -11.58 -5.32 6.50
N GLU A 365 -10.62 -5.78 5.72
CA GLU A 365 -10.71 -7.07 5.03
C GLU A 365 -10.02 -8.15 5.83
N ARG A 366 -10.72 -9.26 6.11
CA ARG A 366 -10.17 -10.47 6.72
C ARG A 366 -10.03 -11.56 5.67
N ILE A 367 -8.85 -12.17 5.58
CA ILE A 367 -8.53 -13.19 4.59
C ILE A 367 -8.13 -14.47 5.33
N VAL A 368 -8.67 -15.60 4.88
CA VAL A 368 -8.37 -16.92 5.40
C VAL A 368 -7.58 -17.69 4.36
N PHE A 369 -6.44 -18.21 4.76
CA PHE A 369 -5.60 -19.10 3.95
C PHE A 369 -5.65 -20.53 4.49
N ASN A 370 -5.39 -21.49 3.62
CA ASN A 370 -5.11 -22.86 4.01
C ASN A 370 -3.62 -23.06 4.36
N GLU A 371 -3.24 -24.28 4.72
CA GLU A 371 -1.88 -24.66 5.07
C GLU A 371 -0.87 -24.50 3.90
N SER A 372 -1.37 -24.54 2.66
CA SER A 372 -0.58 -24.30 1.44
C SER A 372 -0.50 -22.83 1.04
N THR A 373 -0.99 -21.92 1.88
CA THR A 373 -1.10 -20.46 1.60
C THR A 373 -2.02 -20.10 0.44
N GLU A 374 -2.97 -20.97 0.11
CA GLU A 374 -4.01 -20.65 -0.87
C GLU A 374 -5.17 -19.93 -0.17
N GLU A 375 -5.68 -18.89 -0.80
CA GLU A 375 -6.83 -18.14 -0.29
C GLU A 375 -8.11 -18.99 -0.30
N LEU A 376 -8.75 -19.11 0.86
CA LEU A 376 -10.02 -19.84 1.01
C LEU A 376 -11.23 -18.91 0.97
N ARG A 377 -11.14 -17.73 1.59
CA ARG A 377 -12.27 -16.79 1.70
C ARG A 377 -11.83 -15.42 2.18
N ARG A 378 -12.65 -14.43 1.90
CA ARG A 378 -12.55 -13.06 2.42
C ARG A 378 -13.81 -12.68 3.18
N GLU A 379 -13.68 -11.78 4.13
CA GLU A 379 -14.79 -11.17 4.85
C GLU A 379 -14.51 -9.68 5.03
N SER A 380 -15.39 -8.84 4.50
CA SER A 380 -15.34 -7.40 4.70
C SER A 380 -16.04 -7.04 6.01
N LEU A 381 -15.32 -6.40 6.91
CA LEU A 381 -15.75 -5.98 8.24
C LEU A 381 -15.78 -4.45 8.31
N LEU A 382 -16.60 -3.88 9.18
CA LEU A 382 -16.65 -2.44 9.49
C LEU A 382 -17.05 -1.53 8.30
N GLY A 383 -17.62 -2.09 7.23
CA GLY A 383 -18.10 -1.30 6.08
C GLY A 383 -19.16 -0.27 6.47
N GLU A 384 -19.95 -0.52 7.51
CA GLU A 384 -20.99 0.35 8.06
C GLU A 384 -20.42 1.67 8.57
N LEU A 385 -19.14 1.68 9.00
CA LEU A 385 -18.47 2.88 9.49
C LEU A 385 -18.12 3.85 8.35
N ARG A 386 -17.99 3.34 7.12
CA ARG A 386 -17.63 4.11 5.93
C ARG A 386 -16.32 4.91 6.08
N GLN A 387 -15.38 4.37 6.87
CA GLN A 387 -14.09 4.98 7.16
C GLN A 387 -13.00 4.41 6.26
N ARG A 388 -11.99 5.22 5.97
CA ARG A 388 -10.78 4.80 5.28
C ARG A 388 -9.84 4.15 6.29
N ILE A 389 -9.60 2.85 6.19
CA ILE A 389 -8.73 2.12 7.14
C ILE A 389 -7.29 2.12 6.59
N ARG A 390 -6.40 2.89 7.25
CA ARG A 390 -5.00 3.07 6.87
C ARG A 390 -4.07 2.01 7.47
N GLU A 391 -4.36 1.57 8.68
CA GLU A 391 -3.48 0.70 9.43
C GLU A 391 -4.29 -0.33 10.20
N VAL A 392 -3.76 -1.53 10.30
CA VAL A 392 -4.25 -2.58 11.19
C VAL A 392 -3.07 -3.25 11.87
N ARG A 393 -3.10 -3.34 13.20
CA ARG A 393 -2.11 -4.06 14.00
C ARG A 393 -2.75 -4.82 15.15
N GLN A 394 -2.15 -5.96 15.49
CA GLN A 394 -2.48 -6.64 16.74
C GLN A 394 -1.70 -5.98 17.90
N GLY A 395 -2.41 -5.61 18.95
CA GLY A 395 -1.81 -5.13 20.19
C GLY A 395 -1.25 -6.26 21.05
N PRO A 396 -0.38 -5.94 22.01
CA PRO A 396 0.18 -6.92 22.95
C PRO A 396 -0.88 -7.55 23.88
N ASP A 397 -2.05 -6.94 23.98
CA ASP A 397 -3.23 -7.43 24.73
C ASP A 397 -4.08 -8.42 23.91
N GLY A 398 -3.71 -8.69 22.66
CA GLY A 398 -4.38 -9.59 21.74
C GLY A 398 -5.61 -9.00 21.05
N TYR A 399 -5.86 -7.70 21.18
CA TYR A 399 -6.88 -7.00 20.40
C TYR A 399 -6.33 -6.53 19.06
N LEU A 400 -7.24 -6.23 18.11
CA LEU A 400 -6.90 -5.54 16.87
C LEU A 400 -7.11 -4.04 17.03
N TYR A 401 -6.17 -3.28 16.50
CA TYR A 401 -6.18 -1.82 16.48
C TYR A 401 -6.12 -1.32 15.05
N LEU A 402 -6.89 -0.28 14.75
CA LEU A 402 -7.00 0.31 13.42
C LEU A 402 -6.79 1.83 13.50
N LEU A 403 -6.29 2.41 12.43
CA LEU A 403 -6.26 3.87 12.23
C LEU A 403 -7.12 4.25 11.02
N THR A 404 -7.94 5.28 11.18
CA THR A 404 -8.73 5.83 10.07
C THR A 404 -7.98 6.99 9.42
N ASP A 405 -7.82 6.97 8.08
CA ASP A 405 -7.10 8.02 7.31
C ASP A 405 -8.03 9.18 6.97
N GLU A 406 -8.47 9.89 8.01
CA GLU A 406 -9.39 11.02 7.91
C GLU A 406 -8.78 12.27 8.55
N ASP A 407 -9.29 13.44 8.18
CA ASP A 407 -8.93 14.70 8.84
C ASP A 407 -9.47 14.76 10.29
N ASP A 408 -10.58 14.07 10.55
CA ASP A 408 -11.08 13.72 11.88
C ASP A 408 -10.83 12.24 12.14
N GLY A 409 -9.55 11.88 12.19
CA GLY A 409 -9.09 10.50 12.31
C GLY A 409 -9.20 9.95 13.72
N ALA A 410 -9.21 8.64 13.83
CA ALA A 410 -9.36 7.92 15.09
C ALA A 410 -8.49 6.67 15.17
N LEU A 411 -8.17 6.28 16.40
CA LEU A 411 -7.75 4.93 16.76
C LEU A 411 -8.98 4.13 17.17
N LEU A 412 -9.18 2.99 16.51
CA LEU A 412 -10.23 2.03 16.83
C LEU A 412 -9.59 0.79 17.47
N ARG A 413 -10.13 0.33 18.60
CA ARG A 413 -9.76 -0.96 19.20
C ARG A 413 -10.91 -1.92 19.08
N ILE A 414 -10.68 -3.09 18.50
CA ILE A 414 -11.66 -4.16 18.34
C ILE A 414 -11.54 -5.10 19.54
N GLU A 415 -12.65 -5.28 20.27
CA GLU A 415 -12.81 -6.18 21.41
C GLU A 415 -13.93 -7.19 21.13
N PRO A 416 -13.94 -8.39 21.76
CA PRO A 416 -15.14 -9.23 21.79
C PRO A 416 -16.29 -8.46 22.47
N ALA A 417 -17.48 -8.50 21.89
CA ALA A 417 -18.69 -8.08 22.61
C ALA A 417 -19.14 -9.23 23.53
N HIS A 418 -19.32 -8.94 24.79
CA HIS A 418 -19.78 -9.87 25.82
C HIS A 418 -21.30 -9.81 25.93
#